data_de4b850a3973d02fb14091d0a453e300
#
_entry.id   de4b850a3973d02fb14091d0a453e300
#
_cell.length_a   1.000
_cell.length_b   1.000
_cell.length_c   1.000
_cell.angle_alpha   90.00
_cell.angle_beta   90.00
_cell.angle_gamma   90.00
#
_symmetry.space_group_name_H-M   'P 1'
#
loop_
_entity.id
_entity.type
_entity.pdbx_description
1 polymer ?
#
loop_
_entity_poly.entity_id
_entity_poly.type
_entity_poly.pdbx_seq_one_letter_code
_entity_poly.pdbx_strand_id
1 'polypeptide(L)'
;MAEHTLSVLSQHARCEHFMLPPNGWVPNNSRLPVLVWRGAIDARAAEGLARFEALFEQNGWPPQWRDGVFDYHHFHSTAHEALGIASGDAELILGGPHGRVIAVSAGDALVLPAGTGHCLLAAGRRFQVVGAYPPGQQWDIRREAISEAERVAMEALPFPRCDPVAGEDGPLSRHWH
;
A
#
# COMPACT_ATOMS: atom_id res chain seq x y z
N MET A 1 -28.50 23.13 1.18
CA MET A 1 -27.26 23.28 1.97
C MET A 1 -26.30 22.25 1.44
N ALA A 2 -25.25 22.67 0.73
CA ALA A 2 -24.27 21.76 0.20
C ALA A 2 -23.40 21.29 1.38
N GLU A 3 -23.45 19.99 1.68
CA GLU A 3 -22.50 19.37 2.57
C GLU A 3 -21.12 19.51 1.95
N HIS A 4 -20.28 20.31 2.56
CA HIS A 4 -18.87 20.33 2.27
C HIS A 4 -18.32 18.97 2.75
N THR A 5 -18.25 18.02 1.85
CA THR A 5 -17.44 16.82 2.03
C THR A 5 -16.01 17.31 2.18
N LEU A 6 -15.53 17.39 3.43
CA LEU A 6 -14.15 17.73 3.72
C LEU A 6 -13.27 16.72 3.00
N SER A 7 -12.51 17.17 2.03
CA SER A 7 -11.53 16.32 1.34
C SER A 7 -10.60 15.72 2.40
N VAL A 8 -10.61 14.40 2.54
CA VAL A 8 -9.72 13.70 3.48
C VAL A 8 -8.27 13.80 3.02
N LEU A 9 -8.06 13.91 1.70
CA LEU A 9 -6.74 14.08 1.10
C LEU A 9 -6.12 15.43 1.51
N SER A 10 -4.90 15.37 2.03
CA SER A 10 -4.12 16.55 2.38
C SER A 10 -3.74 17.36 1.15
N GLN A 11 -3.83 18.70 1.26
CA GLN A 11 -3.36 19.63 0.20
C GLN A 11 -1.85 19.55 -0.06
N HIS A 12 -1.09 18.94 0.84
CA HIS A 12 0.36 18.77 0.75
C HIS A 12 0.77 17.35 0.32
N ALA A 13 -0.20 16.51 -0.03
CA ALA A 13 0.06 15.13 -0.45
C ALA A 13 0.95 15.09 -1.69
N ARG A 14 1.98 14.23 -1.65
CA ARG A 14 2.90 13.99 -2.77
C ARG A 14 3.05 12.49 -2.98
N CYS A 15 3.12 12.07 -4.23
CA CYS A 15 3.31 10.67 -4.58
C CYS A 15 4.64 10.46 -5.30
N GLU A 16 5.43 9.55 -4.78
CA GLU A 16 6.62 9.01 -5.41
C GLU A 16 6.30 7.62 -5.98
N HIS A 17 6.99 7.22 -7.03
CA HIS A 17 6.83 5.88 -7.59
C HIS A 17 8.17 5.29 -8.00
N PHE A 18 8.31 3.98 -7.90
CA PHE A 18 9.50 3.26 -8.32
C PHE A 18 9.21 1.78 -8.59
N MET A 19 10.01 1.21 -9.48
CA MET A 19 10.01 -0.22 -9.75
C MET A 19 10.97 -0.94 -8.79
N LEU A 20 10.65 -2.19 -8.48
CA LEU A 20 11.51 -3.08 -7.72
C LEU A 20 11.88 -4.29 -8.60
N PRO A 21 13.18 -4.61 -8.74
CA PRO A 21 13.60 -5.78 -9.49
C PRO A 21 13.26 -7.07 -8.74
N PRO A 22 13.16 -8.21 -9.43
CA PRO A 22 13.12 -9.51 -8.77
C PRO A 22 14.30 -9.67 -7.80
N ASN A 23 14.04 -10.29 -6.66
CA ASN A 23 15.03 -10.44 -5.59
C ASN A 23 14.93 -11.84 -4.95
N GLY A 24 15.73 -12.78 -5.42
CA GLY A 24 15.70 -14.15 -4.96
C GLY A 24 14.32 -14.78 -5.15
N TRP A 25 13.71 -15.21 -4.05
CA TRP A 25 12.37 -15.82 -4.05
C TRP A 25 11.23 -14.79 -4.09
N VAL A 26 11.54 -13.49 -3.91
CA VAL A 26 10.56 -12.40 -3.99
C VAL A 26 10.46 -11.94 -5.44
N PRO A 27 9.30 -12.13 -6.11
CA PRO A 27 9.16 -11.77 -7.51
C PRO A 27 9.14 -10.26 -7.74
N ASN A 28 8.62 -9.50 -6.80
CA ASN A 28 8.17 -8.13 -7.00
C ASN A 28 7.22 -8.04 -8.21
N ASN A 29 6.82 -6.85 -8.63
CA ASN A 29 5.98 -6.72 -9.80
C ASN A 29 6.81 -6.14 -10.96
N SER A 30 6.78 -6.84 -12.11
CA SER A 30 7.60 -6.46 -13.27
C SER A 30 7.00 -5.33 -14.10
N ARG A 31 5.74 -4.98 -13.86
CA ARG A 31 4.98 -3.99 -14.66
C ARG A 31 4.53 -2.78 -13.86
N LEU A 32 4.12 -2.99 -12.63
CA LEU A 32 3.46 -1.99 -11.79
C LEU A 32 4.44 -1.45 -10.75
N PRO A 33 4.67 -0.13 -10.69
CA PRO A 33 5.50 0.46 -9.65
C PRO A 33 4.82 0.46 -8.29
N VAL A 34 5.63 0.47 -7.24
CA VAL A 34 5.20 0.88 -5.90
C VAL A 34 4.88 2.37 -5.93
N LEU A 35 3.79 2.77 -5.26
CA LEU A 35 3.45 4.16 -5.04
C LEU A 35 3.64 4.49 -3.56
N VAL A 36 4.33 5.59 -3.26
CA VAL A 36 4.55 6.08 -1.91
C VAL A 36 3.95 7.47 -1.79
N TRP A 37 2.85 7.56 -1.06
CA TRP A 37 2.17 8.80 -0.76
C TRP A 37 2.73 9.40 0.53
N ARG A 38 3.31 10.59 0.44
CA ARG A 38 3.76 11.37 1.58
C ARG A 38 2.66 12.33 1.99
N GLY A 39 2.24 12.24 3.24
CA GLY A 39 1.21 13.10 3.80
C GLY A 39 -0.13 12.97 3.08
N ALA A 40 -0.57 11.75 2.79
CA ALA A 40 -1.89 11.48 2.19
C ALA A 40 -3.03 12.07 3.02
N ILE A 41 -2.93 11.98 4.34
CA ILE A 41 -3.81 12.65 5.29
C ILE A 41 -2.99 13.52 6.24
N ASP A 42 -3.63 14.47 6.94
CA ASP A 42 -2.94 15.26 7.96
C ASP A 42 -2.55 14.37 9.15
N ALA A 43 -1.24 14.24 9.37
CA ALA A 43 -0.68 13.42 10.45
C ALA A 43 -1.11 13.87 11.86
N ARG A 44 -1.50 15.14 12.02
CA ARG A 44 -1.98 15.70 13.29
C ARG A 44 -3.46 15.48 13.53
N ALA A 45 -4.18 14.98 12.52
CA ALA A 45 -5.59 14.71 12.66
C ALA A 45 -5.81 13.57 13.64
N ALA A 46 -6.70 13.77 14.61
CA ALA A 46 -7.22 12.66 15.39
C ALA A 46 -7.88 11.62 14.48
N GLU A 47 -7.96 10.37 14.94
CA GLU A 47 -8.68 9.30 14.23
C GLU A 47 -8.05 8.89 12.88
N GLY A 48 -6.71 8.83 12.80
CA GLY A 48 -6.00 8.43 11.58
C GLY A 48 -6.49 7.10 10.98
N LEU A 49 -6.83 6.11 11.81
CA LEU A 49 -7.40 4.83 11.38
C LEU A 49 -8.72 5.04 10.61
N ALA A 50 -9.68 5.72 11.24
CA ALA A 50 -10.98 5.98 10.61
C ALA A 50 -10.88 6.83 9.35
N ARG A 51 -9.92 7.76 9.31
CA ARG A 51 -9.68 8.59 8.12
C ARG A 51 -9.14 7.80 6.95
N PHE A 52 -8.17 6.91 7.16
CA PHE A 52 -7.68 6.04 6.10
C PHE A 52 -8.73 5.03 5.64
N GLU A 53 -9.51 4.47 6.56
CA GLU A 53 -10.62 3.58 6.19
C GLU A 53 -11.63 4.30 5.29
N ALA A 54 -12.06 5.49 5.68
CA ALA A 54 -13.00 6.28 4.88
C ALA A 54 -12.41 6.65 3.51
N LEU A 55 -11.14 7.03 3.44
CA LEU A 55 -10.45 7.38 2.21
C LEU A 55 -10.35 6.19 1.26
N PHE A 56 -9.90 5.06 1.75
CA PHE A 56 -9.75 3.85 0.95
C PHE A 56 -11.11 3.31 0.47
N GLU A 57 -12.09 3.26 1.36
CA GLU A 57 -13.45 2.84 1.00
C GLU A 57 -14.06 3.73 -0.08
N GLN A 58 -13.96 5.05 0.07
CA GLN A 58 -14.46 6.03 -0.89
C GLN A 58 -13.84 5.83 -2.28
N ASN A 59 -12.58 5.42 -2.34
CA ASN A 59 -11.84 5.22 -3.58
C ASN A 59 -11.88 3.77 -4.10
N GLY A 60 -12.76 2.94 -3.55
CA GLY A 60 -12.98 1.58 -4.04
C GLY A 60 -11.92 0.56 -3.62
N TRP A 61 -11.23 0.82 -2.51
CA TRP A 61 -10.30 -0.10 -1.87
C TRP A 61 -10.81 -0.43 -0.46
N PRO A 62 -11.71 -1.42 -0.32
CA PRO A 62 -12.32 -1.73 0.96
C PRO A 62 -11.29 -2.14 2.01
N PRO A 63 -11.25 -1.44 3.17
CA PRO A 63 -10.35 -1.78 4.27
C PRO A 63 -10.68 -3.16 4.85
N GLN A 64 -9.65 -3.92 5.22
CA GLN A 64 -9.81 -5.27 5.72
C GLN A 64 -9.29 -5.46 7.14
N TRP A 65 -8.27 -4.70 7.56
CA TRP A 65 -7.65 -4.87 8.86
C TRP A 65 -6.99 -3.59 9.37
N ARG A 66 -6.77 -3.58 10.70
CA ARG A 66 -5.97 -2.61 11.44
C ARG A 66 -4.92 -3.39 12.22
N ASP A 67 -3.64 -3.19 11.94
CA ASP A 67 -2.53 -3.88 12.61
C ASP A 67 -1.21 -3.16 12.32
N GLY A 68 -0.09 -3.85 12.53
CA GLY A 68 1.23 -3.45 12.05
C GLY A 68 1.61 -4.13 10.74
N VAL A 69 2.88 -4.08 10.41
CA VAL A 69 3.48 -4.83 9.31
C VAL A 69 4.31 -5.98 9.91
N PHE A 70 4.26 -7.16 9.31
CA PHE A 70 5.04 -8.30 9.77
C PHE A 70 6.55 -8.02 9.72
N ASP A 71 7.28 -8.48 10.70
CA ASP A 71 8.73 -8.36 10.86
C ASP A 71 9.53 -9.44 10.11
N TYR A 72 8.89 -10.07 9.12
CA TYR A 72 9.52 -11.01 8.21
C TYR A 72 9.21 -10.64 6.76
N HIS A 73 10.15 -10.95 5.86
CA HIS A 73 9.94 -10.74 4.45
C HIS A 73 8.80 -11.61 3.94
N HIS A 74 7.84 -11.00 3.26
CA HIS A 74 6.70 -11.65 2.65
C HIS A 74 6.17 -10.83 1.49
N PHE A 75 5.31 -11.43 0.69
CA PHE A 75 4.54 -10.74 -0.35
C PHE A 75 3.16 -11.37 -0.48
N HIS A 76 2.26 -10.68 -1.13
CA HIS A 76 0.94 -11.18 -1.51
C HIS A 76 0.96 -11.51 -3.00
N SER A 77 0.56 -12.73 -3.38
CA SER A 77 0.50 -13.14 -4.78
C SER A 77 -0.90 -13.04 -5.38
N THR A 78 -1.92 -12.85 -4.54
CA THR A 78 -3.34 -12.90 -4.92
C THR A 78 -4.09 -11.59 -4.72
N ALA A 79 -3.39 -10.54 -4.30
CA ALA A 79 -3.97 -9.21 -4.10
C ALA A 79 -2.91 -8.11 -4.22
N HIS A 80 -3.34 -6.97 -4.75
CA HIS A 80 -2.65 -5.69 -4.55
C HIS A 80 -3.01 -5.16 -3.17
N GLU A 81 -2.19 -4.29 -2.58
CA GLU A 81 -2.39 -3.81 -1.23
C GLU A 81 -2.21 -2.30 -1.10
N ALA A 82 -3.08 -1.67 -0.35
CA ALA A 82 -2.89 -0.30 0.12
C ALA A 82 -2.67 -0.31 1.64
N LEU A 83 -1.66 0.40 2.09
CA LEU A 83 -1.31 0.56 3.51
C LEU A 83 -1.41 2.03 3.88
N GLY A 84 -2.27 2.36 4.84
CA GLY A 84 -2.37 3.71 5.40
C GLY A 84 -1.71 3.77 6.77
N ILE A 85 -0.68 4.57 6.94
CA ILE A 85 0.03 4.75 8.20
C ILE A 85 -0.78 5.70 9.07
N ALA A 86 -1.57 5.13 9.98
CA ALA A 86 -2.55 5.88 10.76
C ALA A 86 -1.93 6.59 11.96
N SER A 87 -0.88 6.01 12.55
CA SER A 87 -0.14 6.59 13.67
C SER A 87 1.27 6.04 13.78
N GLY A 88 2.13 6.76 14.49
CA GLY A 88 3.53 6.37 14.70
C GLY A 88 4.39 6.54 13.45
N ASP A 89 5.53 5.88 13.49
CA ASP A 89 6.52 5.87 12.42
C ASP A 89 7.20 4.50 12.35
N ALA A 90 7.78 4.17 11.21
CA ALA A 90 8.48 2.91 11.00
C ALA A 90 9.51 3.01 9.87
N GLU A 91 10.42 2.06 9.85
CA GLU A 91 11.24 1.74 8.69
C GLU A 91 10.81 0.40 8.11
N LEU A 92 10.56 0.36 6.83
CA LEU A 92 10.19 -0.83 6.08
C LEU A 92 11.25 -1.18 5.06
N ILE A 93 11.44 -2.47 4.80
CA ILE A 93 12.25 -2.94 3.66
C ILE A 93 11.27 -3.39 2.58
N LEU A 94 11.36 -2.77 1.41
CA LEU A 94 10.56 -3.14 0.25
C LEU A 94 11.41 -3.90 -0.77
N GLY A 95 10.85 -4.93 -1.39
CA GLY A 95 11.50 -5.68 -2.46
C GLY A 95 12.26 -6.93 -2.03
N GLY A 96 12.11 -7.37 -0.80
CA GLY A 96 12.77 -8.58 -0.26
C GLY A 96 14.05 -8.29 0.51
N PRO A 97 14.81 -9.35 0.91
CA PRO A 97 16.04 -9.20 1.68
C PRO A 97 17.04 -8.27 0.99
N HIS A 98 17.62 -7.35 1.77
CA HIS A 98 18.51 -6.29 1.27
C HIS A 98 17.87 -5.32 0.26
N GLY A 99 16.54 -5.25 0.26
CA GLY A 99 15.78 -4.36 -0.59
C GLY A 99 15.87 -2.89 -0.18
N ARG A 100 14.97 -2.09 -0.71
CA ARG A 100 14.94 -0.65 -0.46
C ARG A 100 14.33 -0.35 0.91
N VAL A 101 15.11 0.29 1.77
CA VAL A 101 14.62 0.80 3.06
C VAL A 101 13.88 2.12 2.83
N ILE A 102 12.68 2.22 3.36
CA ILE A 102 11.90 3.46 3.37
C ILE A 102 11.46 3.77 4.79
N ALA A 103 11.54 5.04 5.18
CA ALA A 103 10.90 5.55 6.39
C ALA A 103 9.47 5.97 6.07
N VAL A 104 8.53 5.63 6.95
CA VAL A 104 7.12 6.04 6.87
C VAL A 104 6.68 6.63 8.19
N SER A 105 5.73 7.52 8.15
CA SER A 105 5.16 8.17 9.33
C SER A 105 3.66 8.38 9.19
N ALA A 106 3.00 8.67 10.30
CA ALA A 106 1.57 8.97 10.32
C ALA A 106 1.17 9.94 9.21
N GLY A 107 0.16 9.59 8.46
CA GLY A 107 -0.31 10.33 7.29
C GLY A 107 0.20 9.82 5.95
N ASP A 108 1.26 9.02 5.91
CA ASP A 108 1.76 8.40 4.68
C ASP A 108 0.89 7.21 4.25
N ALA A 109 0.93 6.87 2.98
CA ALA A 109 0.33 5.64 2.46
C ALA A 109 1.22 4.98 1.41
N LEU A 110 1.12 3.66 1.31
CA LEU A 110 1.81 2.85 0.30
C LEU A 110 0.78 2.14 -0.56
N VAL A 111 1.06 2.01 -1.85
CA VAL A 111 0.31 1.13 -2.74
C VAL A 111 1.29 0.12 -3.31
N LEU A 112 1.12 -1.12 -2.91
CA LEU A 112 2.00 -2.22 -3.24
C LEU A 112 1.34 -3.12 -4.29
N PRO A 113 1.86 -3.18 -5.52
CA PRO A 113 1.34 -4.16 -6.48
C PRO A 113 1.64 -5.58 -5.99
N ALA A 114 0.78 -6.52 -6.37
CA ALA A 114 0.97 -7.93 -6.03
C ALA A 114 2.39 -8.38 -6.38
N GLY A 115 2.99 -9.18 -5.51
CA GLY A 115 4.37 -9.64 -5.62
C GLY A 115 5.40 -8.79 -4.89
N THR A 116 5.03 -7.58 -4.47
CA THR A 116 5.97 -6.67 -3.79
C THR A 116 6.33 -7.20 -2.41
N GLY A 117 7.60 -7.53 -2.23
CA GLY A 117 8.14 -7.91 -0.93
C GLY A 117 8.12 -6.75 0.05
N HIS A 118 7.73 -7.01 1.29
CA HIS A 118 7.78 -6.03 2.36
C HIS A 118 8.02 -6.68 3.73
N CYS A 119 8.66 -5.92 4.60
CA CYS A 119 9.07 -6.37 5.93
C CYS A 119 9.24 -5.15 6.84
N LEU A 120 8.76 -5.26 8.08
CA LEU A 120 9.03 -4.27 9.10
C LEU A 120 10.48 -4.41 9.58
N LEU A 121 11.27 -3.34 9.46
CA LEU A 121 12.63 -3.29 9.99
C LEU A 121 12.64 -2.76 11.44
N ALA A 122 11.92 -1.68 11.68
CA ALA A 122 11.78 -1.06 12.99
C ALA A 122 10.48 -0.26 13.06
N ALA A 123 9.86 -0.23 14.22
CA ALA A 123 8.67 0.59 14.47
C ALA A 123 8.85 1.42 15.73
N GLY A 124 8.39 2.67 15.65
CA GLY A 124 8.21 3.54 16.80
C GLY A 124 6.98 3.16 17.63
N ARG A 125 6.74 3.89 18.68
CA ARG A 125 5.57 3.68 19.52
C ARG A 125 4.29 4.00 18.76
N ARG A 126 3.24 3.22 19.04
CA ARG A 126 1.90 3.43 18.48
C ARG A 126 1.83 3.30 16.95
N PHE A 127 2.76 2.58 16.33
CA PHE A 127 2.70 2.30 14.92
C PHE A 127 1.46 1.47 14.59
N GLN A 128 0.55 2.06 13.80
CA GLN A 128 -0.69 1.42 13.37
C GLN A 128 -0.94 1.70 11.89
N VAL A 129 -1.42 0.69 11.21
CA VAL A 129 -1.65 0.66 9.77
C VAL A 129 -3.07 0.19 9.48
N VAL A 130 -3.69 0.76 8.47
CA VAL A 130 -4.89 0.24 7.82
C VAL A 130 -4.48 -0.46 6.54
N GLY A 131 -4.87 -1.72 6.39
CA GLY A 131 -4.67 -2.49 5.16
C GLY A 131 -5.95 -2.58 4.35
N ALA A 132 -5.86 -2.36 3.04
CA ALA A 132 -6.97 -2.42 2.11
C ALA A 132 -6.55 -3.11 0.80
N TYR A 133 -7.51 -3.73 0.12
CA TYR A 133 -7.29 -4.50 -1.09
C TYR A 133 -8.35 -4.18 -2.14
N PRO A 134 -8.09 -4.41 -3.44
CA PRO A 134 -9.12 -4.31 -4.45
C PRO A 134 -10.32 -5.23 -4.15
N PRO A 135 -11.53 -4.83 -4.54
CA PRO A 135 -12.73 -5.66 -4.34
C PRO A 135 -12.57 -7.05 -4.94
N GLY A 136 -12.97 -8.07 -4.18
CA GLY A 136 -12.93 -9.46 -4.62
C GLY A 136 -11.55 -10.12 -4.57
N GLN A 137 -10.50 -9.40 -4.21
CA GLN A 137 -9.18 -9.98 -3.99
C GLN A 137 -9.03 -10.40 -2.54
N GLN A 138 -8.54 -11.62 -2.34
CA GLN A 138 -8.18 -12.15 -1.02
C GLN A 138 -6.67 -12.30 -0.96
N TRP A 139 -6.05 -11.65 0.01
CA TRP A 139 -4.62 -11.69 0.18
C TRP A 139 -4.15 -13.03 0.78
N ASP A 140 -3.05 -13.53 0.25
CA ASP A 140 -2.27 -14.63 0.82
C ASP A 140 -1.00 -14.07 1.48
N ILE A 141 -0.27 -14.91 2.17
CA ILE A 141 1.07 -14.59 2.69
C ILE A 141 2.05 -15.57 2.10
N ARG A 142 2.99 -15.07 1.31
CA ARG A 142 4.03 -15.88 0.69
C ARG A 142 5.40 -15.53 1.26
N ARG A 143 6.13 -16.56 1.66
CA ARG A 143 7.47 -16.48 2.24
C ARG A 143 8.47 -17.35 1.49
N GLU A 144 8.12 -17.77 0.29
CA GLU A 144 8.89 -18.64 -0.57
C GLU A 144 8.58 -18.32 -2.04
N ALA A 145 9.38 -18.86 -2.96
CA ALA A 145 9.17 -18.69 -4.38
C ALA A 145 7.81 -19.28 -4.81
N ILE A 146 7.16 -18.59 -5.74
CA ILE A 146 5.95 -19.07 -6.41
C ILE A 146 6.31 -19.74 -7.74
N SER A 147 5.40 -20.59 -8.23
CA SER A 147 5.54 -21.20 -9.56
C SER A 147 5.37 -20.17 -10.67
N GLU A 148 5.81 -20.53 -11.88
CA GLU A 148 5.60 -19.68 -13.06
C GLU A 148 4.11 -19.43 -13.34
N ALA A 149 3.27 -20.44 -13.15
CA ALA A 149 1.82 -20.28 -13.31
C ALA A 149 1.22 -19.30 -12.30
N GLU A 150 1.66 -19.37 -11.04
CA GLU A 150 1.24 -18.41 -10.01
C GLU A 150 1.75 -17.00 -10.33
N ARG A 151 2.99 -16.87 -10.84
CA ARG A 151 3.54 -15.58 -11.25
C ARG A 151 2.74 -14.95 -12.39
N VAL A 152 2.39 -15.72 -13.41
CA VAL A 152 1.55 -15.26 -14.53
C VAL A 152 0.17 -14.80 -14.01
N ALA A 153 -0.45 -15.59 -13.13
CA ALA A 153 -1.74 -15.24 -12.52
C ALA A 153 -1.64 -13.95 -11.67
N MET A 154 -0.58 -13.81 -10.90
CA MET A 154 -0.31 -12.61 -10.09
C MET A 154 -0.16 -11.35 -10.95
N GLU A 155 0.59 -11.42 -12.04
CA GLU A 155 0.79 -10.29 -12.96
C GLU A 155 -0.46 -9.93 -13.76
N ALA A 156 -1.42 -10.85 -13.88
CA ALA A 156 -2.70 -10.65 -14.53
C ALA A 156 -3.81 -10.15 -13.60
N LEU A 157 -3.53 -9.98 -12.29
CA LEU A 157 -4.53 -9.50 -11.35
C LEU A 157 -5.08 -8.13 -11.79
N PRO A 158 -6.40 -7.98 -11.80
CA PRO A 158 -7.01 -6.68 -12.06
C PRO A 158 -6.74 -5.70 -10.91
N PHE A 159 -6.91 -4.43 -11.16
CA PHE A 159 -6.83 -3.38 -10.16
C PHE A 159 -7.88 -2.31 -10.41
N PRO A 160 -8.34 -1.60 -9.36
CA PRO A 160 -9.26 -0.49 -9.53
C PRO A 160 -8.64 0.62 -10.39
N ARG A 161 -9.46 1.33 -11.13
CA ARG A 161 -9.00 2.54 -11.87
C ARG A 161 -8.65 3.67 -10.92
N CYS A 162 -9.26 3.69 -9.73
CA CYS A 162 -9.04 4.71 -8.73
C CYS A 162 -7.79 4.40 -7.89
N ASP A 163 -6.95 5.39 -7.74
CA ASP A 163 -5.89 5.42 -6.72
C ASP A 163 -6.55 5.39 -5.33
N PRO A 164 -6.10 4.56 -4.38
CA PRO A 164 -6.71 4.50 -3.05
C PRO A 164 -6.67 5.82 -2.29
N VAL A 165 -5.73 6.71 -2.62
CA VAL A 165 -5.55 8.01 -1.97
C VAL A 165 -6.20 9.14 -2.77
N ALA A 166 -5.91 9.24 -4.07
CA ALA A 166 -6.30 10.39 -4.89
C ALA A 166 -7.52 10.14 -5.81
N GLY A 167 -8.08 8.93 -5.84
CA GLY A 167 -9.24 8.64 -6.68
C GLY A 167 -8.92 8.47 -8.17
N GLU A 168 -9.90 8.79 -9.04
CA GLU A 168 -9.86 8.46 -10.48
C GLU A 168 -8.67 9.08 -11.25
N ASP A 169 -8.29 10.29 -10.92
CA ASP A 169 -7.21 11.02 -11.60
C ASP A 169 -5.86 10.90 -10.87
N GLY A 170 -5.74 9.95 -9.96
CA GLY A 170 -4.55 9.75 -9.15
C GLY A 170 -3.37 9.14 -9.91
N PRO A 171 -2.18 9.11 -9.27
CA PRO A 171 -0.98 8.50 -9.82
C PRO A 171 -1.15 7.05 -10.25
N LEU A 172 -1.98 6.26 -9.58
CA LEU A 172 -2.24 4.87 -9.94
C LEU A 172 -2.74 4.76 -11.39
N SER A 173 -3.73 5.56 -11.78
CA SER A 173 -4.27 5.52 -13.15
C SER A 173 -3.27 5.90 -14.23
N ARG A 174 -2.20 6.62 -13.86
CA ARG A 174 -1.13 7.03 -14.78
C ARG A 174 0.04 6.05 -14.85
N HIS A 175 0.26 5.27 -13.80
CA HIS A 175 1.43 4.41 -13.67
C HIS A 175 1.11 2.90 -13.71
N TRP A 176 -0.12 2.53 -13.41
CA TRP A 176 -0.56 1.13 -13.48
C TRP A 176 -1.34 0.87 -14.77
N HIS A 177 -0.74 0.12 -15.70
CA HIS A 177 -1.34 -0.27 -16.99
C HIS A 177 -0.69 -1.53 -17.60
#